data_1f0b815417ded06f4677d0e7eafa60c4
#
_entry.id   1f0b815417ded06f4677d0e7eafa60c4
#
_cell.length_a   1.000
_cell.length_b   1.000
_cell.length_c   1.000
_cell.angle_alpha   90.00
_cell.angle_beta   90.00
_cell.angle_gamma   90.00
#
_symmetry.space_group_name_H-M   'P 1'
#
loop_
_entity.id
_entity.type
_entity.pdbx_description
1 polymer ?
#
loop_
_entity_poly.entity_id
_entity_poly.type
_entity_poly.pdbx_seq_one_letter_code
_entity_poly.pdbx_strand_id
1 'polypeptide(L)'
;MNMKKKDPESTEMTFFEHIDALRPHLVRGVMAIGVIGLVAFFCKSFIIDTVLFGPQSPDFPTNRMLTWVGAQWAHMAEWLNSVLGTSFDTDPETFRIANDRFSIINTSLSGQFNLHMKISLLTGLAMAMPYTLWEFWRFVRPALTPKEIQGTHLFVFWVSLCFFGGLLFGYFVMAPLSINFLSLIHISEPT
;
A
#
# COMPACT_ATOMS: atom_id res chain seq x y z
N MET A 1 -0.62 66.51 6.56
CA MET A 1 -0.83 65.26 7.32
C MET A 1 -1.72 64.36 6.46
N ASN A 2 -1.08 63.55 5.62
CA ASN A 2 -1.72 62.82 4.56
C ASN A 2 -1.89 61.37 5.02
N MET A 3 -3.07 61.01 5.51
CA MET A 3 -3.43 59.65 5.87
C MET A 3 -3.61 58.87 4.57
N LYS A 4 -2.63 58.06 4.21
CA LYS A 4 -2.69 57.11 3.14
C LYS A 4 -3.71 56.02 3.52
N LYS A 5 -4.87 56.10 2.90
CA LYS A 5 -5.97 55.14 3.00
C LYS A 5 -5.43 53.81 2.57
N LYS A 6 -5.32 52.88 3.49
CA LYS A 6 -4.89 51.52 3.25
C LYS A 6 -6.06 50.81 2.57
N ASP A 7 -5.94 50.57 1.27
CA ASP A 7 -6.92 49.85 0.47
C ASP A 7 -7.03 48.40 1.02
N PRO A 8 -8.25 47.88 1.25
CA PRO A 8 -8.47 46.53 1.71
C PRO A 8 -8.42 45.47 0.56
N GLU A 9 -7.77 45.81 -0.53
CA GLU A 9 -7.56 44.91 -1.66
C GLU A 9 -6.21 44.22 -1.62
N SER A 10 -6.05 43.17 -0.83
CA SER A 10 -4.98 42.22 -1.06
C SER A 10 -5.02 41.00 -0.11
N THR A 11 -6.20 40.43 0.12
CA THR A 11 -6.24 39.15 0.86
C THR A 11 -6.62 37.98 -0.04
N GLU A 12 -6.91 38.22 -1.30
CA GLU A 12 -7.11 37.17 -2.29
C GLU A 12 -5.84 37.03 -3.12
N MET A 13 -5.05 35.99 -2.80
CA MET A 13 -3.95 35.58 -3.67
C MET A 13 -4.52 35.36 -5.07
N THR A 14 -3.94 36.00 -6.07
CA THR A 14 -4.30 35.72 -7.46
C THR A 14 -4.02 34.25 -7.75
N PHE A 15 -4.82 33.64 -8.62
CA PHE A 15 -4.68 32.23 -8.99
C PHE A 15 -3.22 31.84 -9.34
N PHE A 16 -2.51 32.75 -10.00
CA PHE A 16 -1.09 32.57 -10.38
C PHE A 16 -0.15 32.56 -9.17
N GLU A 17 -0.37 33.43 -8.19
CA GLU A 17 0.41 33.44 -6.94
C GLU A 17 0.19 32.16 -6.12
N HIS A 18 -1.02 31.61 -6.17
CA HIS A 18 -1.32 30.33 -5.53
C HIS A 18 -0.59 29.17 -6.21
N ILE A 19 -0.50 29.16 -7.55
CA ILE A 19 0.29 28.18 -8.30
C ILE A 19 1.79 28.31 -7.99
N ASP A 20 2.32 29.51 -7.91
CA ASP A 20 3.71 29.75 -7.56
C ASP A 20 4.04 29.28 -6.13
N ALA A 21 3.09 29.43 -5.21
CA ALA A 21 3.21 28.90 -3.85
C ALA A 21 3.19 27.35 -3.79
N LEU A 22 2.53 26.66 -4.73
CA LEU A 22 2.51 25.19 -4.84
C LEU A 22 3.87 24.61 -5.24
N ARG A 23 4.61 25.30 -6.11
CA ARG A 23 5.85 24.82 -6.69
C ARG A 23 6.89 24.31 -5.67
N PRO A 24 7.25 25.04 -4.60
CA PRO A 24 8.22 24.57 -3.62
C PRO A 24 7.74 23.33 -2.84
N HIS A 25 6.46 23.22 -2.54
CA HIS A 25 5.89 22.05 -1.86
C HIS A 25 5.90 20.82 -2.75
N LEU A 26 5.56 20.99 -4.03
CA LEU A 26 5.61 19.92 -5.02
C LEU A 26 7.05 19.39 -5.22
N VAL A 27 8.01 20.31 -5.37
CA VAL A 27 9.43 19.95 -5.54
C VAL A 27 9.95 19.18 -4.32
N ARG A 28 9.60 19.61 -3.10
CA ARG A 28 9.98 18.88 -1.87
C ARG A 28 9.36 17.50 -1.80
N GLY A 29 8.08 17.36 -2.15
CA GLY A 29 7.40 16.07 -2.22
C GLY A 29 8.07 15.11 -3.21
N VAL A 30 8.33 15.57 -4.43
CA VAL A 30 9.02 14.78 -5.47
C VAL A 30 10.44 14.41 -5.03
N MET A 31 11.18 15.35 -4.43
CA MET A 31 12.52 15.06 -3.90
C MET A 31 12.48 14.01 -2.79
N ALA A 32 11.52 14.07 -1.90
CA ALA A 32 11.36 13.05 -0.85
C ALA A 32 11.13 11.67 -1.44
N ILE A 33 10.25 11.54 -2.44
CA ILE A 33 10.00 10.29 -3.16
C ILE A 33 11.31 9.79 -3.81
N GLY A 34 12.05 10.67 -4.47
CA GLY A 34 13.31 10.34 -5.12
C GLY A 34 14.38 9.86 -4.14
N VAL A 35 14.56 10.57 -3.02
CA VAL A 35 15.55 10.20 -1.99
C VAL A 35 15.19 8.87 -1.33
N ILE A 36 13.93 8.68 -0.91
CA ILE A 36 13.49 7.42 -0.29
C ILE A 36 13.54 6.27 -1.30
N GLY A 37 13.16 6.51 -2.57
CA GLY A 37 13.27 5.54 -3.65
C GLY A 37 14.72 5.13 -3.93
N LEU A 38 15.66 6.09 -3.85
CA LEU A 38 17.10 5.81 -3.97
C LEU A 38 17.62 4.95 -2.81
N VAL A 39 17.22 5.27 -1.58
CA VAL A 39 17.55 4.46 -0.39
C VAL A 39 16.97 3.05 -0.55
N ALA A 40 15.71 2.93 -0.98
CA ALA A 40 15.07 1.65 -1.26
C ALA A 40 15.83 0.86 -2.34
N PHE A 41 16.34 1.55 -3.36
CA PHE A 41 17.14 0.91 -4.41
C PHE A 41 18.43 0.26 -3.86
N PHE A 42 19.10 0.88 -2.91
CA PHE A 42 20.28 0.30 -2.26
C PHE A 42 19.93 -0.83 -1.28
N CYS A 43 18.75 -0.78 -0.67
CA CYS A 43 18.24 -1.81 0.25
C CYS A 43 17.53 -2.97 -0.47
N LYS A 44 17.92 -3.30 -1.71
CA LYS A 44 17.22 -4.27 -2.57
C LYS A 44 17.00 -5.63 -1.91
N SER A 45 18.03 -6.19 -1.24
CA SER A 45 17.93 -7.52 -0.63
C SER A 45 16.81 -7.57 0.42
N PHE A 46 16.74 -6.57 1.29
CA PHE A 46 15.68 -6.50 2.29
C PHE A 46 14.29 -6.39 1.65
N ILE A 47 14.14 -5.52 0.64
CA ILE A 47 12.83 -5.28 0.01
C ILE A 47 12.39 -6.48 -0.81
N ILE A 48 13.29 -7.08 -1.59
CA ILE A 48 12.94 -8.21 -2.46
C ILE A 48 12.75 -9.48 -1.62
N ASP A 49 13.71 -9.82 -0.76
CA ASP A 49 13.71 -11.08 -0.05
C ASP A 49 12.68 -11.11 1.09
N THR A 50 12.54 -10.00 1.83
CA THR A 50 11.65 -9.95 2.99
C THR A 50 10.25 -9.47 2.64
N VAL A 51 10.13 -8.42 1.81
CA VAL A 51 8.83 -7.82 1.51
C VAL A 51 8.16 -8.49 0.32
N LEU A 52 8.89 -8.67 -0.80
CA LEU A 52 8.27 -9.20 -2.02
C LEU A 52 8.02 -10.70 -1.94
N PHE A 53 9.01 -11.47 -1.45
CA PHE A 53 8.89 -12.92 -1.31
C PHE A 53 8.32 -13.38 0.03
N GLY A 54 8.14 -12.48 1.00
CA GLY A 54 7.51 -12.77 2.28
C GLY A 54 6.18 -13.53 2.16
N PRO A 55 5.21 -13.10 1.34
CA PRO A 55 3.92 -13.77 1.19
C PRO A 55 3.97 -15.22 0.68
N GLN A 56 5.09 -15.64 0.08
CA GLN A 56 5.29 -17.02 -0.40
C GLN A 56 5.73 -17.97 0.72
N SER A 57 6.24 -17.44 1.84
CA SER A 57 6.73 -18.29 2.93
C SER A 57 5.57 -18.92 3.71
N PRO A 58 5.69 -20.21 4.11
CA PRO A 58 4.67 -20.87 4.92
C PRO A 58 4.48 -20.21 6.29
N ASP A 59 5.51 -19.56 6.81
CA ASP A 59 5.50 -18.87 8.11
C ASP A 59 4.89 -17.46 8.05
N PHE A 60 4.46 -17.02 6.87
CA PHE A 60 3.85 -15.70 6.72
C PHE A 60 2.57 -15.59 7.56
N PRO A 61 2.34 -14.46 8.26
CA PRO A 61 1.22 -14.31 9.19
C PRO A 61 -0.15 -14.65 8.58
N THR A 62 -0.36 -14.30 7.31
CA THR A 62 -1.62 -14.58 6.60
C THR A 62 -1.76 -16.08 6.33
N ASN A 63 -0.69 -16.79 5.98
CA ASN A 63 -0.74 -18.23 5.75
C ASN A 63 -1.07 -18.97 7.05
N ARG A 64 -0.51 -18.55 8.18
CA ARG A 64 -0.87 -19.07 9.51
C ARG A 64 -2.31 -18.79 9.87
N MET A 65 -2.81 -17.59 9.56
CA MET A 65 -4.20 -17.23 9.81
C MET A 65 -5.15 -18.04 8.92
N LEU A 66 -4.81 -18.23 7.64
CA LEU A 66 -5.63 -19.03 6.72
C LEU A 66 -5.65 -20.52 7.07
N THR A 67 -4.53 -21.09 7.50
CA THR A 67 -4.50 -22.47 8.00
C THR A 67 -5.34 -22.62 9.27
N TRP A 68 -5.33 -21.63 10.18
CA TRP A 68 -6.19 -21.63 11.34
C TRP A 68 -7.66 -21.53 10.96
N VAL A 69 -8.03 -20.63 10.04
CA VAL A 69 -9.41 -20.50 9.52
C VAL A 69 -9.83 -21.80 8.79
N GLY A 70 -8.93 -22.40 8.01
CA GLY A 70 -9.18 -23.67 7.34
C GLY A 70 -9.48 -24.82 8.33
N ALA A 71 -8.71 -24.89 9.43
CA ALA A 71 -8.97 -25.86 10.49
C ALA A 71 -10.33 -25.65 11.16
N GLN A 72 -10.71 -24.38 11.43
CA GLN A 72 -12.04 -24.09 11.98
C GLN A 72 -13.16 -24.41 11.00
N TRP A 73 -12.92 -24.14 9.71
CA TRP A 73 -13.85 -24.50 8.65
C TRP A 73 -14.05 -26.04 8.55
N ALA A 74 -12.94 -26.80 8.58
CA ALA A 74 -12.99 -28.25 8.56
C ALA A 74 -13.86 -28.81 9.70
N HIS A 75 -13.65 -28.35 10.93
CA HIS A 75 -14.47 -28.74 12.09
C HIS A 75 -15.95 -28.39 11.92
N MET A 76 -16.24 -27.21 11.38
CA MET A 76 -17.62 -26.80 11.12
C MET A 76 -18.25 -27.60 9.99
N ALA A 77 -17.50 -27.89 8.92
CA ALA A 77 -17.96 -28.70 7.80
C ALA A 77 -18.22 -30.15 8.21
N GLU A 78 -17.34 -30.76 9.06
CA GLU A 78 -17.57 -32.07 9.63
C GLU A 78 -18.86 -32.12 10.46
N TRP A 79 -19.10 -31.12 11.31
CA TRP A 79 -20.34 -31.01 12.07
C TRP A 79 -21.55 -30.89 11.17
N LEU A 80 -21.50 -30.02 10.13
CA LEU A 80 -22.58 -29.86 9.17
C LEU A 80 -22.83 -31.14 8.37
N ASN A 81 -21.78 -31.84 7.94
CA ASN A 81 -21.91 -33.11 7.24
C ASN A 81 -22.58 -34.18 8.11
N SER A 82 -22.25 -34.22 9.42
CA SER A 82 -22.86 -35.17 10.36
C SER A 82 -24.33 -34.88 10.64
N VAL A 83 -24.73 -33.60 10.64
CA VAL A 83 -26.12 -33.18 10.99
C VAL A 83 -27.00 -33.12 9.77
N LEU A 84 -26.52 -32.65 8.62
CA LEU A 84 -27.31 -32.40 7.42
C LEU A 84 -27.13 -33.48 6.33
N GLY A 85 -26.18 -34.41 6.50
CA GLY A 85 -25.86 -35.41 5.49
C GLY A 85 -25.31 -34.83 4.17
N THR A 86 -24.71 -33.65 4.23
CA THR A 86 -24.08 -32.97 3.11
C THR A 86 -22.63 -33.42 2.92
N SER A 87 -22.05 -33.19 1.75
CA SER A 87 -20.65 -33.53 1.44
C SER A 87 -19.84 -32.24 1.20
N PHE A 88 -19.73 -31.41 2.23
CA PHE A 88 -18.81 -30.27 2.15
C PHE A 88 -17.37 -30.75 2.23
N ASP A 89 -16.51 -30.09 1.46
CA ASP A 89 -15.07 -30.34 1.51
C ASP A 89 -14.52 -29.99 2.91
N THR A 90 -13.99 -31.00 3.57
CA THR A 90 -13.41 -30.90 4.92
C THR A 90 -11.88 -30.82 4.91
N ASP A 91 -11.27 -30.73 3.70
CA ASP A 91 -9.82 -30.69 3.60
C ASP A 91 -9.29 -29.30 4.02
N PRO A 92 -8.61 -29.20 5.17
CA PRO A 92 -8.02 -27.93 5.63
C PRO A 92 -6.89 -27.45 4.70
N GLU A 93 -6.33 -28.34 3.88
CA GLU A 93 -5.29 -27.99 2.90
C GLU A 93 -5.82 -27.10 1.76
N THR A 94 -7.13 -27.05 1.54
CA THR A 94 -7.77 -26.16 0.55
C THR A 94 -7.47 -24.68 0.83
N PHE A 95 -7.25 -24.31 2.10
CA PHE A 95 -6.92 -22.95 2.52
C PHE A 95 -5.41 -22.70 2.64
N ARG A 96 -4.56 -23.68 2.34
CA ARG A 96 -3.13 -23.56 2.44
C ARG A 96 -2.54 -22.91 1.18
N ILE A 97 -1.99 -21.70 1.33
CA ILE A 97 -1.41 -20.91 0.22
C ILE A 97 0.05 -21.27 -0.05
N ALA A 98 0.73 -21.90 0.91
CA ALA A 98 2.13 -22.24 0.79
C ALA A 98 2.35 -23.38 -0.22
N ASN A 99 2.61 -23.03 -1.46
CA ASN A 99 3.03 -23.95 -2.51
C ASN A 99 4.54 -23.85 -2.70
N ASP A 100 5.27 -24.87 -2.25
CA ASP A 100 6.70 -25.05 -2.51
C ASP A 100 7.05 -25.21 -4.03
N ARG A 101 6.03 -25.14 -4.89
CA ARG A 101 6.14 -25.48 -6.32
C ARG A 101 6.40 -24.28 -7.24
N PHE A 102 6.40 -23.05 -6.71
CA PHE A 102 6.65 -21.88 -7.54
C PHE A 102 8.10 -21.46 -7.50
N SER A 103 8.81 -21.66 -8.60
CA SER A 103 10.07 -21.00 -8.85
C SER A 103 9.86 -19.83 -9.79
N ILE A 104 10.05 -18.62 -9.31
CA ILE A 104 9.99 -17.42 -10.16
C ILE A 104 11.30 -17.35 -10.95
N ILE A 105 11.23 -17.69 -12.23
CA ILE A 105 12.38 -17.63 -13.14
C ILE A 105 12.26 -16.37 -13.98
N ASN A 106 13.23 -15.49 -13.89
CA ASN A 106 13.33 -14.34 -14.78
C ASN A 106 14.21 -14.68 -15.98
N THR A 107 13.58 -14.82 -17.14
CA THR A 107 14.26 -15.22 -18.39
C THR A 107 14.92 -14.07 -19.14
N SER A 108 14.68 -12.82 -18.74
CA SER A 108 15.24 -11.66 -19.42
C SER A 108 16.29 -10.95 -18.56
N LEU A 109 17.47 -10.68 -19.14
CA LEU A 109 18.57 -9.99 -18.45
C LEU A 109 18.20 -8.59 -17.94
N SER A 110 17.38 -7.85 -18.68
CA SER A 110 16.90 -6.52 -18.28
C SER A 110 15.67 -6.55 -17.36
N GLY A 111 14.97 -7.70 -17.29
CA GLY A 111 13.74 -7.84 -16.51
C GLY A 111 13.97 -7.67 -15.01
N GLN A 112 15.07 -8.23 -14.50
CA GLN A 112 15.42 -8.12 -13.09
C GLN A 112 15.75 -6.68 -12.68
N PHE A 113 16.48 -5.96 -13.53
CA PHE A 113 16.79 -4.54 -13.29
C PHE A 113 15.52 -3.68 -13.33
N ASN A 114 14.66 -3.88 -14.33
CA ASN A 114 13.41 -3.14 -14.49
C ASN A 114 12.46 -3.41 -13.29
N LEU A 115 12.35 -4.66 -12.85
CA LEU A 115 11.58 -5.03 -11.65
C LEU A 115 12.12 -4.30 -10.42
N HIS A 116 13.42 -4.32 -10.22
CA HIS A 116 14.08 -3.64 -9.11
C HIS A 116 13.83 -2.12 -9.12
N MET A 117 13.94 -1.46 -10.27
CA MET A 117 13.62 -0.05 -10.44
C MET A 117 12.15 0.25 -10.05
N LYS A 118 11.20 -0.55 -10.55
CA LYS A 118 9.78 -0.37 -10.26
C LYS A 118 9.48 -0.54 -8.77
N ILE A 119 10.02 -1.60 -8.14
CA ILE A 119 9.80 -1.86 -6.72
C ILE A 119 10.39 -0.73 -5.86
N SER A 120 11.60 -0.27 -6.16
CA SER A 120 12.25 0.82 -5.45
C SER A 120 11.47 2.12 -5.55
N LEU A 121 10.95 2.43 -6.74
CA LEU A 121 10.11 3.62 -6.97
C LEU A 121 8.78 3.54 -6.22
N LEU A 122 8.10 2.37 -6.27
CA LEU A 122 6.84 2.16 -5.55
C LEU A 122 7.03 2.21 -4.04
N THR A 123 8.11 1.62 -3.53
CA THR A 123 8.46 1.68 -2.10
C THR A 123 8.77 3.11 -1.68
N GLY A 124 9.53 3.85 -2.52
CA GLY A 124 9.82 5.26 -2.30
C GLY A 124 8.55 6.11 -2.24
N LEU A 125 7.62 5.88 -3.17
CA LEU A 125 6.32 6.55 -3.21
C LEU A 125 5.48 6.22 -1.95
N ALA A 126 5.37 4.94 -1.59
CA ALA A 126 4.59 4.50 -0.44
C ALA A 126 5.13 5.07 0.87
N MET A 127 6.44 5.05 1.08
CA MET A 127 7.07 5.56 2.29
C MET A 127 7.10 7.10 2.35
N ALA A 128 7.18 7.78 1.19
CA ALA A 128 7.13 9.24 1.12
C ALA A 128 5.71 9.80 1.27
N MET A 129 4.67 8.97 1.14
CA MET A 129 3.28 9.42 1.10
C MET A 129 2.84 10.28 2.30
N PRO A 130 3.14 9.92 3.57
CA PRO A 130 2.76 10.76 4.70
C PRO A 130 3.45 12.13 4.67
N TYR A 131 4.70 12.19 4.23
CA TYR A 131 5.42 13.45 4.08
C TYR A 131 4.85 14.30 2.92
N THR A 132 4.52 13.68 1.80
CA THR A 132 3.91 14.36 0.65
C THR A 132 2.53 14.91 0.99
N LEU A 133 1.73 14.14 1.76
CA LEU A 133 0.44 14.61 2.29
C LEU A 133 0.61 15.78 3.27
N TRP A 134 1.65 15.74 4.11
CA TRP A 134 1.98 16.83 5.01
C TRP A 134 2.35 18.12 4.25
N GLU A 135 3.18 18.02 3.20
CA GLU A 135 3.53 19.18 2.35
C GLU A 135 2.31 19.71 1.60
N PHE A 136 1.45 18.82 1.10
CA PHE A 136 0.19 19.21 0.48
C PHE A 136 -0.74 19.92 1.47
N TRP A 137 -0.89 19.40 2.69
CA TRP A 137 -1.66 20.04 3.76
C TRP A 137 -1.11 21.42 4.11
N ARG A 138 0.20 21.54 4.19
CA ARG A 138 0.88 22.80 4.49
C ARG A 138 0.60 23.87 3.42
N PHE A 139 0.48 23.44 2.17
CA PHE A 139 0.07 24.31 1.06
C PHE A 139 -1.40 24.73 1.15
N VAL A 140 -2.31 23.83 1.49
CA VAL A 140 -3.75 24.11 1.56
C VAL A 140 -4.11 24.94 2.79
N ARG A 141 -3.41 24.74 3.90
CA ARG A 141 -3.69 25.40 5.19
C ARG A 141 -3.87 26.92 5.14
N PRO A 142 -3.08 27.72 4.43
CA PRO A 142 -3.24 29.16 4.38
C PRO A 142 -4.52 29.60 3.64
N ALA A 143 -5.13 28.76 2.83
CA ALA A 143 -6.39 29.03 2.14
C ALA A 143 -7.64 28.74 2.99
N LEU A 144 -7.47 28.07 4.14
CA LEU A 144 -8.54 27.69 5.05
C LEU A 144 -8.81 28.75 6.12
N THR A 145 -10.06 28.88 6.52
CA THR A 145 -10.45 29.75 7.63
C THR A 145 -9.96 29.19 8.98
N PRO A 146 -9.75 30.04 10.01
CA PRO A 146 -9.30 29.58 11.33
C PRO A 146 -10.19 28.53 11.98
N LYS A 147 -11.49 28.53 11.68
CA LYS A 147 -12.45 27.52 12.16
C LYS A 147 -12.27 26.16 11.49
N GLU A 148 -11.97 26.16 10.19
CA GLU A 148 -11.72 24.95 9.41
C GLU A 148 -10.39 24.30 9.79
N ILE A 149 -9.37 25.10 10.08
CA ILE A 149 -8.07 24.59 10.54
C ILE A 149 -8.20 23.82 11.85
N GLN A 150 -9.03 24.28 12.80
CA GLN A 150 -9.23 23.57 14.07
C GLN A 150 -9.91 22.21 13.89
N GLY A 151 -10.87 22.09 12.95
CA GLY A 151 -11.54 20.82 12.65
C GLY A 151 -10.67 19.82 11.88
N THR A 152 -9.67 20.30 11.15
CA THR A 152 -8.87 19.49 10.22
C THR A 152 -7.46 19.18 10.73
N HIS A 153 -7.17 19.41 12.00
CA HIS A 153 -5.83 19.26 12.59
C HIS A 153 -5.29 17.83 12.47
N LEU A 154 -6.17 16.84 12.47
CA LEU A 154 -5.82 15.41 12.38
C LEU A 154 -6.00 14.83 10.97
N PHE A 155 -6.34 15.67 9.98
CA PHE A 155 -6.63 15.19 8.62
C PHE A 155 -5.48 14.38 8.02
N VAL A 156 -4.25 14.92 8.06
CA VAL A 156 -3.06 14.23 7.52
C VAL A 156 -2.81 12.90 8.22
N PHE A 157 -3.01 12.87 9.55
CA PHE A 157 -2.85 11.64 10.34
C PHE A 157 -3.86 10.57 9.91
N TRP A 158 -5.15 10.91 9.80
CA TRP A 158 -6.19 9.96 9.41
C TRP A 158 -6.03 9.47 7.98
N VAL A 159 -5.69 10.35 7.05
CA VAL A 159 -5.44 9.97 5.65
C VAL A 159 -4.22 9.08 5.53
N SER A 160 -3.13 9.40 6.24
CA SER A 160 -1.94 8.55 6.27
C SER A 160 -2.22 7.18 6.89
N LEU A 161 -3.00 7.14 7.97
CA LEU A 161 -3.41 5.90 8.62
C LEU A 161 -4.25 5.01 7.67
N CYS A 162 -5.23 5.59 6.99
CA CYS A 162 -6.03 4.88 5.99
C CYS A 162 -5.17 4.39 4.82
N PHE A 163 -4.22 5.19 4.37
CA PHE A 163 -3.30 4.79 3.30
C PHE A 163 -2.45 3.58 3.69
N PHE A 164 -1.81 3.62 4.86
CA PHE A 164 -1.02 2.49 5.36
C PHE A 164 -1.90 1.28 5.67
N GLY A 165 -3.11 1.48 6.19
CA GLY A 165 -4.08 0.41 6.39
C GLY A 165 -4.44 -0.29 5.08
N GLY A 166 -4.69 0.47 4.01
CA GLY A 166 -4.93 -0.07 2.68
C GLY A 166 -3.72 -0.81 2.10
N LEU A 167 -2.52 -0.26 2.29
CA LEU A 167 -1.28 -0.89 1.84
C LEU A 167 -1.02 -2.21 2.57
N LEU A 168 -1.20 -2.24 3.88
CA LEU A 168 -1.09 -3.46 4.70
C LEU A 168 -2.15 -4.49 4.30
N PHE A 169 -3.40 -4.06 4.10
CA PHE A 169 -4.46 -4.95 3.61
C PHE A 169 -4.10 -5.55 2.25
N GLY A 170 -3.64 -4.73 1.30
CA GLY A 170 -3.18 -5.21 -0.01
C GLY A 170 -2.05 -6.23 0.11
N TYR A 171 -1.08 -5.96 0.97
CA TYR A 171 0.08 -6.82 1.17
C TYR A 171 -0.27 -8.13 1.92
N PHE A 172 -1.02 -8.05 3.01
CA PHE A 172 -1.31 -9.23 3.84
C PHE A 172 -2.48 -10.07 3.32
N VAL A 173 -3.44 -9.47 2.63
CA VAL A 173 -4.64 -10.18 2.17
C VAL A 173 -4.61 -10.42 0.66
N MET A 174 -4.46 -9.34 -0.13
CA MET A 174 -4.58 -9.45 -1.59
C MET A 174 -3.41 -10.20 -2.22
N ALA A 175 -2.17 -9.99 -1.76
CA ALA A 175 -1.01 -10.64 -2.35
C ALA A 175 -1.04 -12.17 -2.18
N PRO A 176 -1.26 -12.75 -0.98
CA PRO A 176 -1.38 -14.20 -0.83
C PRO A 176 -2.56 -14.80 -1.59
N LEU A 177 -3.73 -14.12 -1.56
CA LEU A 177 -4.90 -14.61 -2.31
C LEU A 177 -4.65 -14.65 -3.81
N SER A 178 -3.97 -13.65 -4.36
CA SER A 178 -3.62 -13.60 -5.79
C SER A 178 -2.66 -14.73 -6.18
N ILE A 179 -1.69 -15.04 -5.31
CA ILE A 179 -0.76 -16.16 -5.52
C ILE A 179 -1.52 -17.49 -5.52
N ASN A 180 -2.43 -17.69 -4.56
CA ASN A 180 -3.24 -18.89 -4.49
C ASN A 180 -4.14 -19.07 -5.72
N PHE A 181 -4.82 -17.99 -6.12
CA PHE A 181 -5.68 -18.01 -7.30
C PHE A 181 -4.90 -18.35 -8.57
N LEU A 182 -3.71 -17.77 -8.74
CA LEU A 182 -2.84 -18.07 -9.88
C LEU A 182 -2.38 -19.54 -9.89
N SER A 183 -2.09 -20.07 -8.71
CA SER A 183 -1.75 -21.48 -8.51
C SER A 183 -2.88 -22.42 -8.98
N LEU A 184 -4.10 -22.09 -8.62
CA LEU A 184 -5.28 -22.90 -8.94
C LEU A 184 -5.54 -22.96 -10.46
N ILE A 185 -5.36 -21.84 -11.15
CA ILE A 185 -5.54 -21.76 -12.62
C ILE A 185 -4.49 -22.61 -13.35
N HIS A 186 -3.24 -22.60 -12.88
CA HIS A 186 -2.15 -23.34 -13.54
C HIS A 186 -2.23 -24.86 -13.36
N ILE A 187 -2.86 -25.33 -12.28
CA ILE A 187 -3.10 -26.75 -12.02
C ILE A 187 -4.24 -27.29 -12.89
N SER A 188 -5.16 -26.44 -13.33
CA SER A 188 -6.34 -26.84 -14.11
C SER A 188 -6.10 -26.94 -15.63
N GLU A 189 -4.92 -26.55 -16.13
CA GLU A 189 -4.54 -26.80 -17.54
C GLU A 189 -3.74 -28.11 -17.65
N PRO A 190 -4.39 -29.24 -18.07
CA PRO A 190 -3.64 -30.44 -18.44
C PRO A 190 -2.92 -30.17 -19.76
N THR A 191 -1.58 -30.20 -19.73
CA THR A 191 -0.75 -30.31 -20.95
C THR A 191 -0.98 -31.63 -21.63
#